data_35175c4572a23fc8c599a085a1d2cb33
#
_entry.id   35175c4572a23fc8c599a085a1d2cb33
#
_cell.length_a   1.000
_cell.length_b   1.000
_cell.length_c   1.000
_cell.angle_alpha   90.00
_cell.angle_beta   90.00
_cell.angle_gamma   90.00
#
_symmetry.space_group_name_H-M   'P 1'
#
loop_
_entity.id
_entity.type
_entity.pdbx_description
1 polymer ?
#
loop_
_entity_poly.entity_id
_entity_poly.type
_entity_poly.pdbx_seq_one_letter_code
_entity_poly.pdbx_strand_id
1 'polypeptide(L)'
;MQHRQTISQTQLCALLWAALLAPAAELLPAVTLPWAGKGAWLTTLLAFPVLAGAGWVLAHGAWGRGGLPQTIRTGFGPVVGRGILILYMVWGEFLLALRLRLCAQRLLASGERDGSLWFYLPVAALLALWMARGKLAAFARAGQVLLAVVGTAAAVVLGLALFQVRPEHLLPLWWQDALPVLGGTLPAWGVLGWGMFAAFLVGNTEPARHACRDWLIWSGLGCLLLSLEQLVVIGNLGVSLARRLHSPFFALAK
;
A
#
# COMPACT_ATOMS: atom_id res chain seq x y z
N MET A 1 14.07 22.25 24.30
CA MET A 1 13.07 21.17 24.28
C MET A 1 12.49 21.12 22.87
N GLN A 2 12.92 20.17 22.03
CA GLN A 2 12.28 19.95 20.73
C GLN A 2 10.87 19.40 21.02
N HIS A 3 9.83 20.16 20.68
CA HIS A 3 8.47 19.65 20.66
C HIS A 3 8.45 18.41 19.75
N ARG A 4 8.40 17.22 20.34
CA ARG A 4 8.18 15.98 19.61
C ARG A 4 6.85 16.16 18.88
N GLN A 5 6.89 16.26 17.57
CA GLN A 5 5.68 16.37 16.75
C GLN A 5 5.02 14.98 16.78
N THR A 6 4.00 14.85 17.61
CA THR A 6 3.20 13.63 17.70
C THR A 6 2.06 13.68 16.69
N ILE A 7 1.73 12.54 16.12
CA ILE A 7 0.58 12.33 15.26
C ILE A 7 -0.36 11.32 15.91
N SER A 8 -1.66 11.42 15.63
CA SER A 8 -2.61 10.44 16.11
C SER A 8 -2.46 9.10 15.36
N GLN A 9 -2.93 8.01 15.97
CA GLN A 9 -2.97 6.69 15.35
C GLN A 9 -3.74 6.69 14.03
N THR A 10 -4.91 7.32 14.01
CA THR A 10 -5.73 7.45 12.81
C THR A 10 -4.98 8.18 11.69
N GLN A 11 -4.20 9.21 12.05
CA GLN A 11 -3.36 9.92 11.08
C GLN A 11 -2.26 9.04 10.51
N LEU A 12 -1.62 8.19 11.33
CA LEU A 12 -0.64 7.23 10.86
C LEU A 12 -1.25 6.24 9.88
N CYS A 13 -2.39 5.63 10.24
CA CYS A 13 -3.09 4.67 9.38
C CYS A 13 -3.57 5.32 8.07
N ALA A 14 -4.12 6.54 8.15
CA ALA A 14 -4.56 7.27 6.97
C ALA A 14 -3.39 7.61 6.02
N LEU A 15 -2.27 8.07 6.57
CA LEU A 15 -1.05 8.33 5.79
C LEU A 15 -0.54 7.08 5.10
N LEU A 16 -0.51 5.96 5.82
CA LEU A 16 -0.11 4.67 5.29
C LEU A 16 -0.98 4.25 4.11
N TRP A 17 -2.29 4.28 4.30
CA TRP A 17 -3.23 3.87 3.25
C TRP A 17 -3.28 4.86 2.08
N ALA A 18 -3.10 6.16 2.31
CA ALA A 18 -2.93 7.14 1.24
C ALA A 18 -1.71 6.82 0.37
N ALA A 19 -0.60 6.39 0.98
CA ALA A 19 0.60 6.02 0.26
C ALA A 19 0.52 4.64 -0.42
N LEU A 20 -0.30 3.72 0.10
CA LEU A 20 -0.36 2.33 -0.35
C LEU A 20 -1.46 2.07 -1.38
N LEU A 21 -2.62 2.72 -1.25
CA LEU A 21 -3.83 2.38 -2.00
C LEU A 21 -3.62 2.43 -3.52
N ALA A 22 -3.20 3.58 -4.06
CA ALA A 22 -3.05 3.74 -5.50
C ALA A 22 -1.97 2.83 -6.13
N PRO A 23 -0.77 2.67 -5.50
CA PRO A 23 0.20 1.72 -6.04
C PRO A 23 -0.20 0.25 -5.84
N ALA A 24 -0.92 -0.09 -4.78
CA ALA A 24 -1.41 -1.45 -4.59
C ALA A 24 -2.45 -1.82 -5.65
N ALA A 25 -3.36 -0.90 -5.96
CA ALA A 25 -4.34 -1.02 -7.02
C ALA A 25 -3.71 -1.37 -8.40
N GLU A 26 -2.54 -0.84 -8.67
CA GLU A 26 -1.82 -1.12 -9.92
C GLU A 26 -1.01 -2.41 -9.86
N LEU A 27 -0.27 -2.60 -8.77
CA LEU A 27 0.70 -3.69 -8.67
C LEU A 27 0.06 -5.04 -8.33
N LEU A 28 -1.00 -5.04 -7.51
CA LEU A 28 -1.65 -6.29 -7.10
C LEU A 28 -2.14 -7.12 -8.28
N PRO A 29 -2.91 -6.59 -9.24
CA PRO A 29 -3.31 -7.38 -10.41
C PRO A 29 -2.10 -7.92 -11.18
N ALA A 30 -1.06 -7.10 -11.37
CA ALA A 30 0.13 -7.50 -12.11
C ALA A 30 0.87 -8.67 -11.48
N VAL A 31 0.92 -8.74 -10.14
CA VAL A 31 1.68 -9.78 -9.42
C VAL A 31 0.83 -10.99 -9.03
N THR A 32 -0.48 -10.84 -8.86
CA THR A 32 -1.37 -11.93 -8.37
C THR A 32 -2.05 -12.69 -9.50
N LEU A 33 -2.46 -12.02 -10.58
CA LEU A 33 -3.13 -12.65 -11.72
C LEU A 33 -2.31 -13.78 -12.39
N PRO A 34 -0.97 -13.68 -12.52
CA PRO A 34 -0.17 -14.78 -13.08
C PRO A 34 -0.28 -16.08 -12.28
N TRP A 35 -0.48 -15.99 -10.98
CA TRP A 35 -0.58 -17.11 -10.06
C TRP A 35 -2.01 -17.59 -9.88
N ALA A 36 -2.89 -16.72 -9.45
CA ALA A 36 -4.21 -17.05 -8.95
C ALA A 36 -5.33 -16.93 -10.01
N GLY A 37 -5.05 -16.40 -11.21
CA GLY A 37 -6.03 -16.28 -12.27
C GLY A 37 -7.33 -15.61 -11.81
N LYS A 38 -8.46 -16.31 -11.97
CA LYS A 38 -9.79 -15.85 -11.53
C LYS A 38 -9.91 -15.60 -10.02
N GLY A 39 -9.11 -16.32 -9.23
CA GLY A 39 -9.08 -16.23 -7.76
C GLY A 39 -8.16 -15.14 -7.21
N ALA A 40 -7.57 -14.28 -8.05
CA ALA A 40 -6.59 -13.28 -7.59
C ALA A 40 -7.16 -12.29 -6.56
N TRP A 41 -8.44 -11.98 -6.60
CA TRP A 41 -9.10 -11.12 -5.60
C TRP A 41 -9.07 -11.71 -4.18
N LEU A 42 -9.03 -13.04 -4.04
CA LEU A 42 -8.92 -13.73 -2.75
C LEU A 42 -7.53 -13.57 -2.13
N THR A 43 -6.48 -13.42 -2.95
CA THR A 43 -5.09 -13.32 -2.47
C THR A 43 -4.89 -12.16 -1.50
N THR A 44 -5.57 -11.03 -1.74
CA THR A 44 -5.49 -9.85 -0.88
C THR A 44 -6.20 -10.06 0.45
N LEU A 45 -7.33 -10.76 0.47
CA LEU A 45 -8.01 -11.14 1.71
C LEU A 45 -7.15 -12.11 2.53
N LEU A 46 -6.54 -13.08 1.86
CA LEU A 46 -5.65 -14.04 2.51
C LEU A 46 -4.33 -13.40 2.98
N ALA A 47 -3.96 -12.23 2.46
CA ALA A 47 -2.83 -11.47 2.96
C ALA A 47 -3.12 -10.74 4.29
N PHE A 48 -4.38 -10.52 4.64
CA PHE A 48 -4.78 -9.81 5.86
C PHE A 48 -4.21 -10.40 7.16
N PRO A 49 -4.18 -11.72 7.42
CA PRO A 49 -3.64 -12.29 8.66
C PRO A 49 -2.19 -11.90 8.90
N VAL A 50 -1.37 -11.78 7.85
CA VAL A 50 0.03 -11.36 7.97
C VAL A 50 0.13 -9.88 8.34
N LEU A 51 -0.67 -9.02 7.73
CA LEU A 51 -0.75 -7.61 8.11
C LEU A 51 -1.26 -7.43 9.54
N ALA A 52 -2.24 -8.24 9.95
CA ALA A 52 -2.75 -8.27 11.31
C ALA A 52 -1.66 -8.68 12.31
N GLY A 53 -0.93 -9.74 12.02
CA GLY A 53 0.20 -10.21 12.81
C GLY A 53 1.32 -9.16 12.91
N ALA A 54 1.63 -8.51 11.80
CA ALA A 54 2.58 -7.40 11.78
C ALA A 54 2.18 -6.26 12.71
N GLY A 55 0.91 -5.85 12.68
CA GLY A 55 0.37 -4.82 13.57
C GLY A 55 0.40 -5.24 15.04
N TRP A 56 0.14 -6.53 15.32
CA TRP A 56 0.26 -7.08 16.67
C TRP A 56 1.70 -6.99 17.18
N VAL A 57 2.68 -7.39 16.36
CA VAL A 57 4.12 -7.30 16.69
C VAL A 57 4.52 -5.84 16.93
N LEU A 58 4.07 -4.93 16.08
CA LEU A 58 4.33 -3.50 16.23
C LEU A 58 3.72 -2.94 17.52
N ALA A 59 2.48 -3.33 17.83
CA ALA A 59 1.79 -2.87 19.03
C ALA A 59 2.50 -3.30 20.32
N HIS A 60 3.07 -4.49 20.36
CA HIS A 60 3.74 -5.02 21.54
C HIS A 60 5.26 -4.71 21.58
N GLY A 61 5.89 -4.55 20.42
CA GLY A 61 7.33 -4.37 20.31
C GLY A 61 7.80 -2.92 20.21
N ALA A 62 7.16 -2.11 19.36
CA ALA A 62 7.64 -0.79 18.97
C ALA A 62 6.78 0.37 19.48
N TRP A 63 5.50 0.14 19.76
CA TRP A 63 4.59 1.17 20.21
C TRP A 63 4.91 1.62 21.63
N GLY A 64 5.09 2.92 21.82
CA GLY A 64 5.45 3.48 23.13
C GLY A 64 6.92 3.33 23.54
N ARG A 65 7.74 2.59 22.75
CA ARG A 65 9.16 2.34 23.02
C ARG A 65 10.11 3.10 22.09
N GLY A 66 9.66 4.15 21.43
CA GLY A 66 10.49 4.97 20.53
C GLY A 66 10.53 4.49 19.08
N GLY A 67 9.63 3.55 18.70
CA GLY A 67 9.50 3.04 17.34
C GLY A 67 10.49 1.94 16.97
N LEU A 68 10.41 1.48 15.74
CA LEU A 68 11.24 0.39 15.22
C LEU A 68 12.75 0.65 15.35
N PRO A 69 13.29 1.86 15.11
CA PRO A 69 14.73 2.10 15.23
C PRO A 69 15.27 1.86 16.63
N GLN A 70 14.50 2.25 17.64
CA GLN A 70 14.90 2.06 19.01
C GLN A 70 14.79 0.59 19.45
N THR A 71 13.73 -0.08 19.03
CA THR A 71 13.53 -1.50 19.31
C THR A 71 14.64 -2.37 18.70
N ILE A 72 15.06 -2.07 17.47
CA ILE A 72 16.18 -2.75 16.81
C ILE A 72 17.50 -2.52 17.58
N ARG A 73 17.78 -1.28 17.97
CA ARG A 73 19.03 -0.97 18.73
C ARG A 73 19.07 -1.61 20.09
N THR A 74 17.94 -1.69 20.79
CA THR A 74 17.87 -2.33 22.11
C THR A 74 17.93 -3.85 22.03
N GLY A 75 17.34 -4.45 20.98
CA GLY A 75 17.32 -5.91 20.81
C GLY A 75 18.62 -6.50 20.24
N PHE A 76 19.22 -5.84 19.26
CA PHE A 76 20.42 -6.35 18.55
C PHE A 76 21.72 -5.63 18.92
N GLY A 77 21.66 -4.67 19.83
CA GLY A 77 22.81 -3.87 20.21
C GLY A 77 23.18 -2.76 19.22
N PRO A 78 24.16 -1.90 19.57
CA PRO A 78 24.43 -0.67 18.79
C PRO A 78 25.09 -0.93 17.44
N VAL A 79 25.88 -1.99 17.29
CA VAL A 79 26.61 -2.27 16.03
C VAL A 79 25.70 -2.97 15.03
N VAL A 80 25.14 -4.13 15.41
CA VAL A 80 24.25 -4.92 14.55
C VAL A 80 22.98 -4.14 14.25
N GLY A 81 22.42 -3.44 15.25
CA GLY A 81 21.24 -2.60 15.06
C GLY A 81 21.45 -1.48 14.04
N ARG A 82 22.65 -0.85 13.97
CA ARG A 82 22.98 0.13 12.91
C ARG A 82 23.02 -0.53 11.54
N GLY A 83 23.64 -1.72 11.42
CA GLY A 83 23.69 -2.46 10.16
C GLY A 83 22.30 -2.76 9.60
N ILE A 84 21.39 -3.25 10.46
CA ILE A 84 20.00 -3.51 10.11
C ILE A 84 19.29 -2.21 9.64
N LEU A 85 19.47 -1.10 10.34
CA LEU A 85 18.87 0.17 9.97
C LEU A 85 19.39 0.70 8.64
N ILE A 86 20.69 0.55 8.36
CA ILE A 86 21.27 0.91 7.07
C ILE A 86 20.63 0.07 5.94
N LEU A 87 20.46 -1.24 6.16
CA LEU A 87 19.80 -2.11 5.19
C LEU A 87 18.36 -1.65 4.91
N TYR A 88 17.62 -1.28 5.95
CA TYR A 88 16.27 -0.70 5.78
C TYR A 88 16.30 0.64 5.02
N MET A 89 17.29 1.49 5.26
CA MET A 89 17.44 2.75 4.51
C MET A 89 17.69 2.48 3.02
N VAL A 90 18.64 1.61 2.69
CA VAL A 90 18.92 1.23 1.30
C VAL A 90 17.68 0.62 0.62
N TRP A 91 16.97 -0.24 1.34
CA TRP A 91 15.69 -0.78 0.86
C TRP A 91 14.65 0.31 0.63
N GLY A 92 14.52 1.25 1.55
CA GLY A 92 13.62 2.40 1.42
C GLY A 92 13.94 3.29 0.23
N GLU A 93 15.23 3.57 -0.03
CA GLU A 93 15.69 4.33 -1.20
C GLU A 93 15.35 3.62 -2.51
N PHE A 94 15.57 2.31 -2.58
CA PHE A 94 15.17 1.51 -3.74
C PHE A 94 13.67 1.59 -4.02
N LEU A 95 12.87 1.45 -2.97
CA LEU A 95 11.41 1.55 -3.07
C LEU A 95 10.96 2.97 -3.49
N LEU A 96 11.59 4.01 -2.95
CA LEU A 96 11.32 5.40 -3.33
C LEU A 96 11.61 5.62 -4.82
N ALA A 97 12.77 5.15 -5.31
CA ALA A 97 13.13 5.26 -6.73
C ALA A 97 12.10 4.55 -7.63
N LEU A 98 11.67 3.35 -7.25
CA LEU A 98 10.62 2.61 -7.96
C LEU A 98 9.30 3.40 -8.01
N ARG A 99 8.90 3.99 -6.87
CA ARG A 99 7.67 4.80 -6.77
C ARG A 99 7.72 6.06 -7.62
N LEU A 100 8.83 6.77 -7.59
CA LEU A 100 9.02 7.96 -8.41
C LEU A 100 8.93 7.63 -9.89
N ARG A 101 9.54 6.52 -10.32
CA ARG A 101 9.44 6.03 -11.70
C ARG A 101 8.00 5.71 -12.11
N LEU A 102 7.27 4.95 -11.27
CA LEU A 102 5.86 4.62 -11.54
C LEU A 102 5.00 5.89 -11.60
N CYS A 103 5.21 6.84 -10.71
CA CYS A 103 4.50 8.12 -10.72
C CYS A 103 4.75 8.88 -12.02
N ALA A 104 6.01 9.01 -12.45
CA ALA A 104 6.37 9.69 -13.68
C ALA A 104 5.80 9.00 -14.94
N GLN A 105 5.80 7.67 -14.97
CA GLN A 105 5.19 6.90 -16.06
C GLN A 105 3.67 7.12 -16.13
N ARG A 106 2.98 7.25 -14.99
CA ARG A 106 1.54 7.54 -14.95
C ARG A 106 1.22 8.93 -15.47
N LEU A 107 2.01 9.93 -15.09
CA LEU A 107 1.86 11.29 -15.59
C LEU A 107 2.00 11.33 -17.12
N LEU A 108 2.97 10.60 -17.68
CA LEU A 108 3.11 10.45 -19.12
C LEU A 108 1.91 9.74 -19.78
N ALA A 109 1.37 8.70 -19.13
CA ALA A 109 0.24 7.94 -19.66
C ALA A 109 -1.10 8.69 -19.58
N SER A 110 -1.20 9.71 -18.71
CA SER A 110 -2.45 10.45 -18.47
C SER A 110 -2.80 11.48 -19.53
N GLY A 111 -1.96 11.74 -20.53
CA GLY A 111 -2.34 12.55 -21.68
C GLY A 111 -1.30 13.49 -22.26
N GLU A 112 -0.16 13.66 -21.64
CA GLU A 112 0.91 14.49 -22.21
C GLU A 112 1.83 13.67 -23.11
N ARG A 113 1.44 13.52 -24.38
CA ARG A 113 2.21 12.75 -25.38
C ARG A 113 3.62 13.26 -25.62
N ASP A 114 3.87 14.55 -25.39
CA ASP A 114 5.15 15.20 -25.59
C ASP A 114 5.98 15.32 -24.31
N GLY A 115 5.50 14.79 -23.19
CA GLY A 115 6.20 14.81 -21.92
C GLY A 115 7.40 13.86 -21.89
N SER A 116 8.48 14.27 -21.20
CA SER A 116 9.66 13.45 -20.99
C SER A 116 9.70 12.87 -19.58
N LEU A 117 10.04 11.58 -19.46
CA LEU A 117 10.27 10.94 -18.17
C LEU A 117 11.34 11.69 -17.36
N TRP A 118 12.36 12.22 -18.03
CA TRP A 118 13.43 13.00 -17.43
C TRP A 118 12.98 14.34 -16.85
N PHE A 119 11.81 14.84 -17.26
CA PHE A 119 11.22 16.03 -16.67
C PHE A 119 10.40 15.69 -15.42
N TYR A 120 9.55 14.67 -15.49
CA TYR A 120 8.64 14.32 -14.38
C TYR A 120 9.34 13.72 -13.18
N LEU A 121 10.43 12.95 -13.39
CA LEU A 121 11.20 12.34 -12.30
C LEU A 121 11.80 13.37 -11.34
N PRO A 122 12.57 14.38 -11.81
CA PRO A 122 13.11 15.41 -10.93
C PRO A 122 12.02 16.23 -10.23
N VAL A 123 10.95 16.57 -10.93
CA VAL A 123 9.81 17.32 -10.34
C VAL A 123 9.18 16.54 -9.20
N ALA A 124 8.87 15.26 -9.41
CA ALA A 124 8.32 14.40 -8.37
C ALA A 124 9.30 14.22 -7.20
N ALA A 125 10.59 14.06 -7.47
CA ALA A 125 11.63 13.93 -6.45
C ALA A 125 11.78 15.22 -5.61
N LEU A 126 11.77 16.39 -6.25
CA LEU A 126 11.83 17.69 -5.56
C LEU A 126 10.60 17.92 -4.69
N LEU A 127 9.40 17.59 -5.19
CA LEU A 127 8.17 17.65 -4.41
C LEU A 127 8.24 16.73 -3.19
N ALA A 128 8.68 15.49 -3.37
CA ALA A 128 8.84 14.53 -2.28
C ALA A 128 9.86 15.04 -1.23
N LEU A 129 10.99 15.60 -1.67
CA LEU A 129 12.00 16.18 -0.81
C LEU A 129 11.47 17.40 -0.04
N TRP A 130 10.70 18.25 -0.71
CA TRP A 130 10.08 19.42 -0.08
C TRP A 130 9.07 19.01 0.98
N MET A 131 8.23 18.04 0.68
CA MET A 131 7.27 17.48 1.64
C MET A 131 7.97 16.81 2.82
N ALA A 132 9.07 16.09 2.59
CA ALA A 132 9.85 15.41 3.65
C ALA A 132 10.51 16.40 4.63
N ARG A 133 10.79 17.63 4.19
CA ARG A 133 11.30 18.71 5.07
C ARG A 133 10.22 19.37 5.91
N GLY A 134 8.96 19.10 5.63
CA GLY A 134 7.82 19.63 6.35
C GLY A 134 7.63 19.02 7.74
N LYS A 135 6.69 19.59 8.50
CA LYS A 135 6.32 19.03 9.81
C LYS A 135 5.54 17.73 9.62
N LEU A 136 5.91 16.67 10.37
CA LEU A 136 5.24 15.36 10.31
C LEU A 136 3.71 15.47 10.49
N ALA A 137 3.24 16.32 11.41
CA ALA A 137 1.82 16.55 11.64
C ALA A 137 1.10 17.19 10.44
N ALA A 138 1.78 18.07 9.68
CA ALA A 138 1.21 18.65 8.46
C ALA A 138 1.13 17.58 7.36
N PHE A 139 2.18 16.77 7.21
CA PHE A 139 2.22 15.68 6.25
C PHE A 139 1.14 14.63 6.54
N ALA A 140 0.94 14.27 7.81
CA ALA A 140 -0.09 13.32 8.22
C ALA A 140 -1.52 13.84 7.95
N ARG A 141 -1.78 15.15 8.16
CA ARG A 141 -3.06 15.76 7.81
C ARG A 141 -3.29 15.79 6.30
N ALA A 142 -2.26 16.12 5.53
CA ALA A 142 -2.34 16.07 4.06
C ALA A 142 -2.65 14.63 3.58
N GLY A 143 -2.05 13.62 4.21
CA GLY A 143 -2.36 12.20 3.95
C GLY A 143 -3.82 11.84 4.22
N GLN A 144 -4.44 12.36 5.28
CA GLN A 144 -5.86 12.15 5.56
C GLN A 144 -6.77 12.75 4.47
N VAL A 145 -6.48 13.99 4.06
CA VAL A 145 -7.25 14.64 2.98
C VAL A 145 -7.08 13.89 1.67
N LEU A 146 -5.85 13.50 1.34
CA LEU A 146 -5.55 12.74 0.13
C LEU A 146 -6.26 11.39 0.13
N LEU A 147 -6.25 10.67 1.26
CA LEU A 147 -6.97 9.41 1.39
C LEU A 147 -8.47 9.58 1.21
N ALA A 148 -9.07 10.64 1.77
CA ALA A 148 -10.49 10.93 1.59
C ALA A 148 -10.83 11.17 0.12
N VAL A 149 -10.03 11.99 -0.59
CA VAL A 149 -10.25 12.28 -2.01
C VAL A 149 -10.06 11.04 -2.87
N VAL A 150 -8.93 10.36 -2.74
CA VAL A 150 -8.63 9.15 -3.53
C VAL A 150 -9.59 8.01 -3.19
N GLY A 151 -9.90 7.83 -1.90
CA GLY A 151 -10.85 6.81 -1.45
C GLY A 151 -12.26 7.03 -1.98
N THR A 152 -12.74 8.28 -1.97
CA THR A 152 -14.05 8.64 -2.54
C THR A 152 -14.06 8.40 -4.05
N ALA A 153 -13.03 8.83 -4.78
CA ALA A 153 -12.92 8.60 -6.21
C ALA A 153 -12.89 7.09 -6.53
N ALA A 154 -12.10 6.32 -5.79
CA ALA A 154 -12.06 4.86 -5.95
C ALA A 154 -13.43 4.21 -5.65
N ALA A 155 -14.12 4.63 -4.59
CA ALA A 155 -15.44 4.12 -4.23
C ALA A 155 -16.48 4.39 -5.33
N VAL A 156 -16.45 5.58 -5.95
CA VAL A 156 -17.34 5.92 -7.07
C VAL A 156 -17.05 5.03 -8.27
N VAL A 157 -15.78 4.90 -8.67
CA VAL A 157 -15.39 4.04 -9.81
C VAL A 157 -15.78 2.59 -9.56
N LEU A 158 -15.48 2.06 -8.37
CA LEU A 158 -15.84 0.70 -7.99
C LEU A 158 -17.36 0.50 -7.97
N GLY A 159 -18.10 1.46 -7.41
CA GLY A 159 -19.58 1.41 -7.39
C GLY A 159 -20.17 1.32 -8.78
N LEU A 160 -19.71 2.14 -9.73
CA LEU A 160 -20.17 2.12 -11.11
C LEU A 160 -19.75 0.83 -11.83
N ALA A 161 -18.51 0.40 -11.64
CA ALA A 161 -17.97 -0.79 -12.30
C ALA A 161 -18.54 -2.11 -11.76
N LEU A 162 -19.05 -2.14 -10.52
CA LEU A 162 -19.73 -3.31 -9.95
C LEU A 162 -20.98 -3.73 -10.74
N PHE A 163 -21.71 -2.77 -11.32
CA PHE A 163 -22.91 -3.07 -12.12
C PHE A 163 -22.60 -3.73 -13.46
N GLN A 164 -21.34 -3.68 -13.88
CA GLN A 164 -20.88 -4.24 -15.17
C GLN A 164 -20.14 -5.57 -14.99
N VAL A 165 -19.96 -6.04 -13.76
CA VAL A 165 -19.25 -7.29 -13.45
C VAL A 165 -19.97 -8.49 -14.08
N ARG A 166 -19.23 -9.27 -14.86
CA ARG A 166 -19.70 -10.53 -15.46
C ARG A 166 -19.27 -11.70 -14.58
N PRO A 167 -20.23 -12.43 -13.98
CA PRO A 167 -19.90 -13.55 -13.10
C PRO A 167 -19.08 -14.66 -13.79
N GLU A 168 -19.24 -14.79 -15.13
CA GLU A 168 -18.53 -15.77 -15.95
C GLU A 168 -17.00 -15.57 -15.93
N HIS A 169 -16.52 -14.35 -15.70
CA HIS A 169 -15.10 -14.05 -15.58
C HIS A 169 -14.53 -14.46 -14.22
N LEU A 170 -15.38 -14.57 -13.19
CA LEU A 170 -15.00 -14.91 -11.82
C LEU A 170 -15.22 -16.38 -11.50
N LEU A 171 -16.23 -17.01 -12.11
CA LEU A 171 -16.62 -18.39 -11.87
C LEU A 171 -16.32 -19.28 -13.08
N PRO A 172 -16.21 -20.61 -12.92
CA PRO A 172 -16.17 -21.31 -11.65
C PRO A 172 -14.79 -21.21 -10.97
N LEU A 173 -14.79 -21.16 -9.63
CA LEU A 173 -13.62 -21.40 -8.80
C LEU A 173 -13.68 -22.85 -8.34
N TRP A 174 -12.63 -23.63 -8.61
CA TRP A 174 -12.53 -25.02 -8.23
C TRP A 174 -11.58 -25.20 -7.06
N TRP A 175 -11.69 -26.30 -6.37
CA TRP A 175 -10.78 -26.66 -5.28
C TRP A 175 -9.31 -26.72 -5.72
N GLN A 176 -9.08 -26.99 -7.00
CA GLN A 176 -7.75 -26.98 -7.63
C GLN A 176 -7.12 -25.58 -7.67
N ASP A 177 -7.92 -24.51 -7.63
CA ASP A 177 -7.44 -23.13 -7.64
C ASP A 177 -6.93 -22.66 -6.26
N ALA A 178 -7.16 -23.44 -5.19
CA ALA A 178 -6.77 -23.07 -3.83
C ALA A 178 -5.24 -22.91 -3.69
N LEU A 179 -4.45 -23.83 -4.22
CA LEU A 179 -2.98 -23.75 -4.18
C LEU A 179 -2.43 -22.57 -5.00
N PRO A 180 -2.86 -22.33 -6.25
CA PRO A 180 -2.54 -21.11 -7.00
C PRO A 180 -2.90 -19.82 -6.26
N VAL A 181 -4.05 -19.75 -5.61
CA VAL A 181 -4.47 -18.59 -4.82
C VAL A 181 -3.56 -18.39 -3.61
N LEU A 182 -3.22 -19.44 -2.88
CA LEU A 182 -2.24 -19.37 -1.79
C LEU A 182 -0.85 -18.96 -2.29
N GLY A 183 -0.41 -19.45 -3.44
CA GLY A 183 0.83 -19.02 -4.07
C GLY A 183 0.82 -17.52 -4.44
N GLY A 184 -0.32 -17.02 -4.92
CA GLY A 184 -0.52 -15.61 -5.24
C GLY A 184 -0.56 -14.67 -4.03
N THR A 185 -0.76 -15.20 -2.80
CA THR A 185 -0.68 -14.38 -1.58
C THR A 185 0.74 -13.91 -1.25
N LEU A 186 1.77 -14.68 -1.62
CA LEU A 186 3.16 -14.29 -1.38
C LEU A 186 3.54 -12.96 -2.06
N PRO A 187 3.35 -12.80 -3.38
CA PRO A 187 3.58 -11.50 -4.02
C PRO A 187 2.63 -10.41 -3.52
N ALA A 188 1.39 -10.74 -3.12
CA ALA A 188 0.49 -9.77 -2.50
C ALA A 188 1.08 -9.23 -1.17
N TRP A 189 1.70 -10.08 -0.34
CA TRP A 189 2.43 -9.63 0.84
C TRP A 189 3.60 -8.69 0.50
N GLY A 190 4.30 -8.95 -0.60
CA GLY A 190 5.36 -8.07 -1.08
C GLY A 190 4.85 -6.65 -1.35
N VAL A 191 3.70 -6.53 -1.98
CA VAL A 191 3.06 -5.23 -2.26
C VAL A 191 2.54 -4.56 -0.99
N LEU A 192 1.83 -5.30 -0.14
CA LEU A 192 1.23 -4.78 1.10
C LEU A 192 2.26 -4.57 2.21
N GLY A 193 3.38 -5.29 2.16
CA GLY A 193 4.47 -5.20 3.12
C GLY A 193 5.14 -3.81 3.20
N TRP A 194 4.93 -2.95 2.21
CA TRP A 194 5.36 -1.55 2.29
C TRP A 194 4.74 -0.81 3.47
N GLY A 195 3.59 -1.27 3.94
CA GLY A 195 2.98 -0.79 5.17
C GLY A 195 3.87 -0.91 6.40
N MET A 196 4.84 -1.81 6.39
CA MET A 196 5.79 -1.99 7.49
C MET A 196 6.69 -0.77 7.72
N PHE A 197 6.89 0.10 6.73
CA PHE A 197 7.59 1.37 6.93
C PHE A 197 6.87 2.31 7.90
N ALA A 198 5.57 2.13 8.14
CA ALA A 198 4.88 2.82 9.23
C ALA A 198 5.52 2.59 10.60
N ALA A 199 6.20 1.45 10.79
CA ALA A 199 6.91 1.11 12.02
C ALA A 199 7.98 2.14 12.42
N PHE A 200 8.56 2.85 11.44
CA PHE A 200 9.50 3.94 11.70
C PHE A 200 8.81 5.18 12.28
N LEU A 201 7.54 5.40 11.95
CA LEU A 201 6.75 6.54 12.40
C LEU A 201 6.03 6.29 13.73
N VAL A 202 5.87 5.02 14.12
CA VAL A 202 5.18 4.62 15.36
C VAL A 202 5.79 5.27 16.61
N GLY A 203 7.10 5.55 16.61
CA GLY A 203 7.77 6.25 17.72
C GLY A 203 7.33 7.71 17.90
N ASN A 204 6.70 8.30 16.89
CA ASN A 204 6.19 9.66 16.89
C ASN A 204 4.65 9.71 17.01
N THR A 205 4.00 8.58 17.31
CA THR A 205 2.55 8.54 17.55
C THR A 205 2.23 8.71 19.03
N GLU A 206 1.07 9.29 19.28
CA GLU A 206 0.52 9.33 20.63
C GLU A 206 0.20 7.92 21.13
N PRO A 207 0.44 7.62 22.42
CA PRO A 207 0.08 6.33 23.00
C PRO A 207 -1.44 6.10 22.85
N ALA A 208 -1.85 5.16 22.03
CA ALA A 208 -3.26 4.87 21.82
C ALA A 208 -3.65 3.58 22.57
N ARG A 209 -4.71 3.68 23.37
CA ARG A 209 -5.24 2.57 24.18
C ARG A 209 -5.71 1.38 23.32
N HIS A 210 -6.07 1.66 22.06
CA HIS A 210 -6.63 0.67 21.12
C HIS A 210 -5.84 0.56 19.82
N ALA A 211 -4.54 0.83 19.87
CA ALA A 211 -3.66 0.85 18.70
C ALA A 211 -3.75 -0.41 17.83
N CYS A 212 -3.78 -1.58 18.45
CA CYS A 212 -3.90 -2.87 17.75
C CYS A 212 -5.26 -3.01 17.04
N ARG A 213 -6.34 -2.63 17.71
CA ARG A 213 -7.70 -2.67 17.12
C ARG A 213 -7.82 -1.75 15.92
N ASP A 214 -7.32 -0.54 16.06
CA ASP A 214 -7.39 0.45 14.98
C ASP A 214 -6.55 -0.01 13.77
N TRP A 215 -5.38 -0.57 14.00
CA TRP A 215 -4.57 -1.19 12.95
C TRP A 215 -5.32 -2.32 12.23
N LEU A 216 -5.97 -3.22 13.00
CA LEU A 216 -6.74 -4.34 12.44
C LEU A 216 -7.91 -3.85 11.58
N ILE A 217 -8.66 -2.84 12.06
CA ILE A 217 -9.78 -2.26 11.31
C ILE A 217 -9.28 -1.64 10.01
N TRP A 218 -8.25 -0.79 10.06
CA TRP A 218 -7.70 -0.14 8.88
C TRP A 218 -7.11 -1.14 7.87
N SER A 219 -6.39 -2.14 8.35
CA SER A 219 -5.82 -3.18 7.49
C SER A 219 -6.91 -4.07 6.88
N GLY A 220 -7.94 -4.42 7.65
CA GLY A 220 -9.08 -5.18 7.15
C GLY A 220 -9.87 -4.43 6.08
N LEU A 221 -10.19 -3.16 6.32
CA LEU A 221 -10.89 -2.31 5.35
C LEU A 221 -10.07 -2.12 4.08
N GLY A 222 -8.75 -1.90 4.21
CA GLY A 222 -7.87 -1.73 3.06
C GLY A 222 -7.75 -3.01 2.24
N CYS A 223 -7.57 -4.17 2.87
CA CYS A 223 -7.55 -5.46 2.17
C CYS A 223 -8.89 -5.75 1.48
N LEU A 224 -10.01 -5.43 2.13
CA LEU A 224 -11.34 -5.60 1.56
C LEU A 224 -11.52 -4.70 0.33
N LEU A 225 -11.12 -3.43 0.41
CA LEU A 225 -11.21 -2.49 -0.70
C LEU A 225 -10.37 -2.94 -1.90
N LEU A 226 -9.12 -3.34 -1.66
CA LEU A 226 -8.22 -3.82 -2.71
C LEU A 226 -8.66 -5.17 -3.28
N SER A 227 -9.27 -6.04 -2.47
CA SER A 227 -9.88 -7.28 -2.96
C SER A 227 -11.07 -7.01 -3.86
N LEU A 228 -11.95 -6.08 -3.45
CA LEU A 228 -13.10 -5.65 -4.25
C LEU A 228 -12.64 -5.04 -5.58
N GLU A 229 -11.58 -4.25 -5.54
CA GLU A 229 -10.97 -3.68 -6.74
C GLU A 229 -10.52 -4.76 -7.72
N GLN A 230 -9.75 -5.76 -7.25
CA GLN A 230 -9.32 -6.87 -8.09
C GLN A 230 -10.50 -7.68 -8.63
N LEU A 231 -11.54 -7.90 -7.80
CA LEU A 231 -12.76 -8.58 -8.22
C LEU A 231 -13.42 -7.84 -9.37
N VAL A 232 -13.58 -6.51 -9.24
CA VAL A 232 -14.18 -5.66 -10.27
C VAL A 232 -13.34 -5.63 -11.55
N VAL A 233 -12.02 -5.55 -11.40
CA VAL A 233 -11.09 -5.60 -12.55
C VAL A 233 -11.23 -6.92 -13.30
N ILE A 234 -11.21 -8.05 -12.61
CA ILE A 234 -11.32 -9.38 -13.23
C ILE A 234 -12.72 -9.57 -13.81
N GLY A 235 -13.76 -9.18 -13.09
CA GLY A 235 -15.14 -9.34 -13.49
C GLY A 235 -15.50 -8.56 -14.75
N ASN A 236 -14.92 -7.39 -14.96
CA ASN A 236 -15.17 -6.57 -16.14
C ASN A 236 -14.27 -6.95 -17.33
N LEU A 237 -12.98 -7.06 -17.09
CA LEU A 237 -11.98 -7.23 -18.15
C LEU A 237 -11.70 -8.70 -18.47
N GLY A 238 -11.94 -9.60 -17.53
CA GLY A 238 -11.47 -10.98 -17.60
C GLY A 238 -9.96 -11.08 -17.35
N VAL A 239 -9.49 -12.28 -16.99
CA VAL A 239 -8.08 -12.55 -16.62
C VAL A 239 -7.11 -12.24 -17.77
N SER A 240 -7.48 -12.59 -19.00
CA SER A 240 -6.60 -12.48 -20.18
C SER A 240 -6.30 -11.02 -20.53
N LEU A 241 -7.30 -10.15 -20.50
CA LEU A 241 -7.14 -8.72 -20.80
C LEU A 241 -6.48 -8.01 -19.61
N ALA A 242 -6.91 -8.29 -18.39
CA ALA A 242 -6.34 -7.68 -17.18
C ALA A 242 -4.82 -7.94 -17.05
N ARG A 243 -4.32 -9.12 -17.47
CA ARG A 243 -2.88 -9.43 -17.49
C ARG A 243 -2.08 -8.61 -18.50
N ARG A 244 -2.70 -8.19 -19.61
CA ARG A 244 -2.04 -7.43 -20.69
C ARG A 244 -2.00 -5.94 -20.43
N LEU A 245 -2.90 -5.45 -19.60
CA LEU A 245 -2.98 -4.03 -19.27
C LEU A 245 -1.95 -3.67 -18.20
N HIS A 246 -1.25 -2.56 -18.41
CA HIS A 246 -0.27 -2.04 -17.46
C HIS A 246 -0.94 -1.52 -16.18
N SER A 247 -2.14 -0.97 -16.30
CA SER A 247 -2.94 -0.43 -15.18
C SER A 247 -4.41 -0.78 -15.39
N PRO A 248 -4.83 -2.02 -15.04
CA PRO A 248 -6.19 -2.49 -15.34
C PRO A 248 -7.28 -1.68 -14.67
N PHE A 249 -7.07 -1.24 -13.42
CA PHE A 249 -8.04 -0.42 -12.70
C PHE A 249 -8.28 0.93 -13.35
N PHE A 250 -7.23 1.61 -13.82
CA PHE A 250 -7.38 2.88 -14.53
C PHE A 250 -8.02 2.73 -15.92
N ALA A 251 -7.93 1.54 -16.51
CA ALA A 251 -8.63 1.26 -17.77
C ALA A 251 -10.14 1.17 -17.58
N LEU A 252 -10.64 0.81 -16.41
CA LEU A 252 -12.07 0.80 -16.07
C LEU A 252 -12.62 2.21 -15.83
N ALA A 253 -11.77 3.17 -15.47
CA ALA A 253 -12.18 4.54 -15.17
C ALA A 253 -12.27 5.44 -16.43
N LYS A 254 -11.90 4.92 -17.59
CA LYS A 254 -12.02 5.58 -18.91
C LYS A 254 -13.30 5.18 -19.61
#